data_72fa0f9d2f01a64dd66ff9a87bf83d29
#
_entry.id   72fa0f9d2f01a64dd66ff9a87bf83d29
#
_cell.length_a   1.000
_cell.length_b   1.000
_cell.length_c   1.000
_cell.angle_alpha   90.00
_cell.angle_beta   90.00
_cell.angle_gamma   90.00
#
_symmetry.space_group_name_H-M   'P 1'
#
loop_
_entity.id
_entity.type
_entity.pdbx_description
1 polymer ?
#
loop_
_entity_poly.entity_id
_entity_poly.type
_entity_poly.pdbx_seq_one_letter_code
_entity_poly.pdbx_strand_id
1 'polypeptide(L)'
;MRILPLALVLTSLLSLTLPAPARRTAAAGAPAAAPPRVGSPAVSPRSSRALSTGTPTVATFRSTLVATYRETATHMLAGGCPYATWAAQGRHFLFFDPAGDGRAAEVLGDLATATRVAVLIPGVDTTLADFDRGLGGVPRRAPGVQARALHDLLAKRAPHTAVIAWLGYDAPEGIGLAAATEGRARDGAAALTTFVRDLLPGKHVTLIGHSYGSIVAGLAAKDLPEVADVVTLGAPGIGVDRADELGGARVWSALAPTDWIRRIPQVRVLGLGLGRRPTSPGFGAYALPTDGVAGHDFYLVPGSSTLRAVAGVVLSGGPRHDLPGRVS
;
A
#
# COMPACT_ATOMS: atom_id res chain seq x y z
N MET A 1 28.35 30.79 5.04
CA MET A 1 27.63 29.53 5.37
C MET A 1 27.00 29.68 6.74
N ARG A 2 25.71 30.02 6.80
CA ARG A 2 24.99 30.20 8.08
C ARG A 2 24.21 28.90 8.35
N ILE A 3 24.61 28.17 9.39
CA ILE A 3 23.94 26.99 9.89
C ILE A 3 22.69 27.50 10.61
N LEU A 4 21.50 27.30 10.02
CA LEU A 4 20.25 27.48 10.75
C LEU A 4 20.12 26.35 11.80
N PRO A 5 19.73 26.69 13.04
CA PRO A 5 19.64 25.68 14.10
C PRO A 5 18.48 24.69 13.82
N LEU A 6 18.76 23.43 14.07
CA LEU A 6 17.90 22.26 13.93
C LEU A 6 16.50 22.43 14.59
N ALA A 7 16.39 23.32 15.55
CA ALA A 7 15.14 23.63 16.27
C ALA A 7 14.02 24.21 15.40
N LEU A 8 14.35 24.86 14.26
CA LEU A 8 13.35 25.48 13.39
C LEU A 8 12.62 24.47 12.49
N VAL A 9 13.22 23.32 12.24
CA VAL A 9 12.61 22.25 11.42
C VAL A 9 11.56 21.48 12.21
N LEU A 10 11.76 21.30 13.52
CA LEU A 10 10.78 20.65 14.40
C LEU A 10 9.53 21.52 14.66
N THR A 11 9.70 22.85 14.73
CA THR A 11 8.56 23.75 14.98
C THR A 11 7.63 23.89 13.79
N SER A 12 8.12 23.71 12.56
CA SER A 12 7.28 23.74 11.35
C SER A 12 6.38 22.50 11.20
N LEU A 13 6.72 21.39 11.85
CA LEU A 13 5.88 20.17 11.89
C LEU A 13 4.74 20.27 12.93
N LEU A 14 4.90 21.13 13.96
CA LEU A 14 3.92 21.24 15.04
C LEU A 14 2.76 22.21 14.75
N SER A 15 2.82 23.00 13.66
CA SER A 15 1.83 24.05 13.38
C SER A 15 0.69 23.63 12.44
N LEU A 16 0.61 22.37 12.04
CA LEU A 16 -0.54 21.83 11.28
C LEU A 16 -1.55 21.15 12.22
N THR A 17 -2.12 21.90 13.15
CA THR A 17 -3.30 21.44 13.92
C THR A 17 -4.52 21.45 13.03
N LEU A 18 -4.92 20.27 12.55
CA LEU A 18 -6.28 20.01 12.12
C LEU A 18 -7.17 19.94 13.39
N PRO A 19 -8.44 20.41 13.35
CA PRO A 19 -9.33 20.32 14.51
C PRO A 19 -9.50 18.83 14.88
N ALA A 20 -9.15 18.51 16.12
CA ALA A 20 -9.29 17.18 16.68
C ALA A 20 -10.78 16.85 16.92
N PRO A 21 -11.23 15.60 16.64
CA PRO A 21 -12.50 15.13 17.13
C PRO A 21 -12.48 15.06 18.67
N ALA A 22 -13.61 15.41 19.30
CA ALA A 22 -13.78 15.53 20.74
C ALA A 22 -13.31 14.26 21.49
N ARG A 23 -12.38 14.45 22.42
CA ARG A 23 -11.92 13.42 23.37
C ARG A 23 -13.03 13.07 24.36
N ARG A 24 -13.34 11.79 24.50
CA ARG A 24 -13.97 11.25 25.71
C ARG A 24 -12.91 11.19 26.80
N THR A 25 -13.13 11.91 27.89
CA THR A 25 -12.29 11.86 29.10
C THR A 25 -12.44 10.50 29.78
N ALA A 26 -11.35 9.73 29.82
CA ALA A 26 -11.23 8.60 30.73
C ALA A 26 -10.31 9.00 31.90
N ALA A 27 -10.70 8.57 33.09
CA ALA A 27 -10.07 8.93 34.36
C ALA A 27 -8.63 8.42 34.49
N ALA A 28 -7.82 9.21 35.21
CA ALA A 28 -6.43 8.88 35.54
C ALA A 28 -6.34 7.62 36.41
N GLY A 29 -5.66 6.60 35.91
CA GLY A 29 -5.21 5.42 36.64
C GLY A 29 -3.69 5.32 36.59
N ALA A 30 -3.08 4.83 37.68
CA ALA A 30 -1.66 4.77 38.02
C ALA A 30 -0.76 4.09 36.96
N PRO A 31 0.58 4.30 37.00
CA PRO A 31 1.50 3.82 35.98
C PRO A 31 1.56 2.29 35.96
N ALA A 32 1.16 1.70 34.83
CA ALA A 32 1.29 0.27 34.59
C ALA A 32 2.71 -0.09 34.17
N ALA A 33 3.20 -1.20 34.69
CA ALA A 33 4.49 -1.80 34.37
C ALA A 33 4.59 -2.14 32.88
N ALA A 34 5.82 -2.07 32.34
CA ALA A 34 6.11 -2.40 30.95
C ALA A 34 5.59 -3.81 30.59
N PRO A 35 4.90 -3.97 29.45
CA PRO A 35 4.42 -5.29 29.03
C PRO A 35 5.61 -6.18 28.62
N PRO A 36 5.54 -7.49 28.89
CA PRO A 36 6.54 -8.43 28.43
C PRO A 36 6.53 -8.48 26.90
N ARG A 37 7.70 -8.63 26.30
CA ARG A 37 7.88 -8.85 24.88
C ARG A 37 7.12 -10.12 24.48
N VAL A 38 5.96 -9.97 23.89
CA VAL A 38 5.24 -11.07 23.26
C VAL A 38 5.98 -11.37 21.95
N GLY A 39 6.65 -12.52 21.93
CA GLY A 39 7.23 -13.06 20.70
C GLY A 39 6.16 -13.20 19.63
N SER A 40 6.47 -12.78 18.42
CA SER A 40 5.63 -13.04 17.24
C SER A 40 5.20 -14.51 17.24
N PRO A 41 3.93 -14.82 17.03
CA PRO A 41 3.54 -16.20 16.81
C PRO A 41 4.21 -16.65 15.52
N ALA A 42 5.20 -17.52 15.65
CA ALA A 42 5.76 -18.28 14.55
C ALA A 42 4.59 -19.06 13.93
N VAL A 43 4.26 -18.76 12.69
CA VAL A 43 3.45 -19.64 11.87
C VAL A 43 4.24 -20.95 11.78
N SER A 44 3.83 -21.95 12.55
CA SER A 44 4.45 -23.27 12.51
C SER A 44 4.28 -23.85 11.09
N PRO A 45 5.36 -24.24 10.41
CA PRO A 45 5.25 -24.96 9.16
C PRO A 45 4.77 -26.40 9.50
N ARG A 46 3.48 -26.66 9.33
CA ARG A 46 2.99 -28.02 9.34
C ARG A 46 3.29 -28.66 8.00
N SER A 47 4.03 -29.77 8.07
CA SER A 47 4.31 -30.77 7.04
C SER A 47 5.24 -30.33 5.90
N SER A 48 6.50 -30.68 6.09
CA SER A 48 7.45 -30.92 5.01
C SER A 48 6.99 -32.08 4.13
N ARG A 49 6.06 -31.81 3.22
CA ARG A 49 5.85 -32.65 2.05
C ARG A 49 6.83 -32.14 1.00
N ALA A 50 7.74 -33.00 0.56
CA ALA A 50 8.75 -32.67 -0.46
C ALA A 50 8.08 -31.92 -1.61
N LEU A 51 8.42 -30.64 -1.77
CA LEU A 51 7.93 -29.80 -2.85
C LEU A 51 8.62 -30.30 -4.13
N SER A 52 7.82 -30.86 -5.01
CA SER A 52 8.14 -30.99 -6.43
C SER A 52 8.63 -29.64 -6.95
N THR A 53 9.83 -29.58 -7.52
CA THR A 53 10.51 -28.36 -8.01
C THR A 53 9.91 -27.84 -9.32
N GLY A 54 8.61 -27.93 -9.54
CA GLY A 54 7.89 -27.40 -10.70
C GLY A 54 6.96 -26.26 -10.30
N THR A 55 6.89 -25.22 -11.13
CA THR A 55 5.87 -24.17 -11.01
C THR A 55 4.49 -24.83 -10.93
N PRO A 56 3.66 -24.53 -9.91
CA PRO A 56 2.34 -25.16 -9.78
C PRO A 56 1.48 -24.87 -11.02
N THR A 57 0.75 -25.86 -11.48
CA THR A 57 -0.20 -25.66 -12.58
C THR A 57 -1.29 -24.63 -12.16
N VAL A 58 -1.92 -23.97 -13.14
CA VAL A 58 -3.06 -23.08 -12.88
C VAL A 58 -4.14 -23.77 -12.08
N ALA A 59 -4.40 -25.04 -12.33
CA ALA A 59 -5.39 -25.84 -11.59
C ALA A 59 -5.01 -26.03 -10.13
N THR A 60 -3.75 -26.37 -9.85
CA THR A 60 -3.22 -26.52 -8.48
C THR A 60 -3.26 -25.20 -7.73
N PHE A 61 -2.82 -24.11 -8.37
CA PHE A 61 -2.86 -22.77 -7.78
C PHE A 61 -4.32 -22.33 -7.48
N ARG A 62 -5.24 -22.57 -8.42
CA ARG A 62 -6.68 -22.31 -8.21
C ARG A 62 -7.25 -23.07 -7.01
N SER A 63 -6.94 -24.36 -6.87
CA SER A 63 -7.43 -25.16 -5.74
C SER A 63 -6.89 -24.63 -4.40
N THR A 64 -5.63 -24.20 -4.36
CA THR A 64 -5.04 -23.58 -3.18
C THR A 64 -5.74 -22.26 -2.84
N LEU A 65 -5.97 -21.38 -3.82
CA LEU A 65 -6.70 -20.13 -3.61
C LEU A 65 -8.11 -20.36 -3.07
N VAL A 66 -8.85 -21.32 -3.64
CA VAL A 66 -10.21 -21.65 -3.17
C VAL A 66 -10.20 -22.12 -1.72
N ALA A 67 -9.21 -22.94 -1.33
CA ALA A 67 -9.06 -23.39 0.06
C ALA A 67 -8.76 -22.19 0.98
N THR A 68 -7.81 -21.33 0.59
CA THR A 68 -7.46 -20.11 1.34
C THR A 68 -8.67 -19.18 1.51
N TYR A 69 -9.43 -18.92 0.45
CA TYR A 69 -10.62 -18.05 0.52
C TYR A 69 -11.68 -18.62 1.47
N ARG A 70 -11.90 -19.94 1.47
CA ARG A 70 -12.85 -20.59 2.38
C ARG A 70 -12.41 -20.51 3.84
N GLU A 71 -11.14 -20.80 4.11
CA GLU A 71 -10.58 -20.69 5.45
C GLU A 71 -10.70 -19.24 5.98
N THR A 72 -10.28 -18.27 5.18
CA THR A 72 -10.38 -16.85 5.54
C THR A 72 -11.83 -16.42 5.74
N ALA A 73 -12.77 -16.83 4.87
CA ALA A 73 -14.18 -16.54 5.04
C ALA A 73 -14.73 -17.11 6.35
N THR A 74 -14.30 -18.31 6.77
CA THR A 74 -14.71 -18.91 8.06
C THR A 74 -14.24 -18.04 9.24
N HIS A 75 -13.01 -17.54 9.22
CA HIS A 75 -12.50 -16.63 10.25
C HIS A 75 -13.27 -15.30 10.26
N MET A 76 -13.60 -14.77 9.10
CA MET A 76 -14.36 -13.51 8.97
C MET A 76 -15.79 -13.66 9.49
N LEU A 77 -16.43 -14.81 9.24
CA LEU A 77 -17.78 -15.10 9.79
C LEU A 77 -17.76 -15.13 11.32
N ALA A 78 -16.72 -15.70 11.92
CA ALA A 78 -16.53 -15.69 13.38
C ALA A 78 -16.20 -14.30 13.94
N GLY A 79 -15.62 -13.40 13.13
CA GLY A 79 -15.23 -12.04 13.52
C GLY A 79 -16.40 -11.06 13.68
N GLY A 80 -17.63 -11.43 13.34
CA GLY A 80 -18.81 -10.57 13.43
C GLY A 80 -18.84 -9.45 12.37
N CYS A 81 -19.76 -8.50 12.51
CA CYS A 81 -19.86 -7.38 11.57
C CYS A 81 -18.71 -6.39 11.75
N PRO A 82 -18.19 -5.79 10.63
CA PRO A 82 -18.66 -5.94 9.25
C PRO A 82 -18.10 -7.16 8.51
N TYR A 83 -17.16 -7.90 9.09
CA TYR A 83 -16.38 -8.94 8.42
C TYR A 83 -17.23 -10.13 7.98
N ALA A 84 -18.18 -10.54 8.83
CA ALA A 84 -19.15 -11.60 8.49
C ALA A 84 -19.99 -11.20 7.27
N THR A 85 -20.35 -9.91 7.15
CA THR A 85 -21.07 -9.40 5.98
C THR A 85 -20.23 -9.51 4.71
N TRP A 86 -18.94 -9.17 4.77
CA TRP A 86 -18.04 -9.29 3.61
C TRP A 86 -17.90 -10.74 3.15
N ALA A 87 -17.75 -11.68 4.09
CA ALA A 87 -17.69 -13.09 3.78
C ALA A 87 -19.00 -13.62 3.15
N ALA A 88 -20.17 -13.20 3.71
CA ALA A 88 -21.48 -13.57 3.18
C ALA A 88 -21.75 -12.99 1.77
N GLN A 89 -21.13 -11.87 1.43
CA GLN A 89 -21.16 -11.27 0.08
C GLN A 89 -20.26 -12.01 -0.94
N GLY A 90 -19.57 -13.07 -0.53
CA GLY A 90 -18.66 -13.82 -1.40
C GLY A 90 -17.37 -13.09 -1.77
N ARG A 91 -16.96 -12.13 -0.95
CA ARG A 91 -15.67 -11.43 -1.16
C ARG A 91 -14.51 -12.38 -0.86
N HIS A 92 -13.44 -12.27 -1.63
CA HIS A 92 -12.28 -13.17 -1.56
C HIS A 92 -11.11 -12.48 -0.83
N PHE A 93 -10.69 -13.06 0.28
CA PHE A 93 -9.54 -12.57 1.05
C PHE A 93 -8.46 -13.65 1.14
N LEU A 94 -7.21 -13.26 0.90
CA LEU A 94 -6.04 -14.13 1.00
C LEU A 94 -5.60 -14.32 2.45
N PHE A 95 -5.81 -13.33 3.28
CA PHE A 95 -5.66 -13.38 4.72
C PHE A 95 -6.58 -12.37 5.39
N PHE A 96 -6.89 -12.63 6.65
CA PHE A 96 -7.68 -11.78 7.53
C PHE A 96 -7.22 -12.00 8.96
N ASP A 97 -6.78 -10.95 9.61
CA ASP A 97 -6.38 -10.93 11.02
C ASP A 97 -6.98 -9.68 11.68
N PRO A 98 -7.96 -9.82 12.57
CA PRO A 98 -8.58 -8.68 13.24
C PRO A 98 -7.80 -8.17 14.45
N ALA A 99 -6.65 -8.77 14.81
CA ALA A 99 -5.88 -8.37 15.99
C ALA A 99 -5.19 -7.02 15.78
N GLY A 100 -5.17 -6.18 16.81
CA GLY A 100 -4.58 -4.84 16.74
C GLY A 100 -5.31 -3.95 15.73
N ASP A 101 -4.55 -3.27 14.87
CA ASP A 101 -5.10 -2.46 13.77
C ASP A 101 -5.73 -3.32 12.65
N GLY A 102 -5.50 -4.62 12.71
CA GLY A 102 -5.99 -5.60 11.79
C GLY A 102 -5.26 -5.62 10.44
N ARG A 103 -5.31 -6.78 9.78
CA ARG A 103 -4.68 -7.00 8.47
C ARG A 103 -5.61 -7.77 7.55
N ALA A 104 -5.61 -7.42 6.28
CA ALA A 104 -6.38 -8.14 5.27
C ALA A 104 -5.81 -7.93 3.86
N ALA A 105 -6.03 -8.89 2.97
CA ALA A 105 -5.79 -8.71 1.55
C ALA A 105 -6.99 -9.21 0.76
N GLU A 106 -7.78 -8.29 0.20
CA GLU A 106 -8.92 -8.58 -0.66
C GLU A 106 -8.49 -8.70 -2.11
N VAL A 107 -8.96 -9.72 -2.81
CA VAL A 107 -8.74 -9.96 -4.24
C VAL A 107 -9.99 -9.61 -5.03
N LEU A 108 -9.82 -8.81 -6.07
CA LEU A 108 -10.81 -8.44 -7.05
C LEU A 108 -10.38 -8.99 -8.42
N GLY A 109 -11.22 -9.77 -9.05
CA GLY A 109 -10.91 -10.54 -10.27
C GLY A 109 -10.43 -11.96 -9.99
N ASP A 110 -10.12 -12.72 -11.05
CA ASP A 110 -9.66 -14.11 -10.95
C ASP A 110 -8.12 -14.17 -10.84
N LEU A 111 -7.61 -14.25 -9.61
CA LEU A 111 -6.16 -14.31 -9.37
C LEU A 111 -5.51 -15.55 -9.98
N ALA A 112 -6.25 -16.67 -10.14
CA ALA A 112 -5.70 -17.90 -10.70
C ALA A 112 -5.29 -17.75 -12.17
N THR A 113 -6.08 -17.01 -12.94
CA THR A 113 -5.83 -16.78 -14.37
C THR A 113 -5.22 -15.41 -14.68
N ALA A 114 -5.14 -14.52 -13.69
CA ALA A 114 -4.55 -13.21 -13.87
C ALA A 114 -3.08 -13.33 -14.26
N THR A 115 -2.70 -12.65 -15.32
CA THR A 115 -1.30 -12.46 -15.75
C THR A 115 -0.72 -11.15 -15.23
N ARG A 116 -1.58 -10.19 -14.90
CA ARG A 116 -1.24 -8.89 -14.32
C ARG A 116 -1.94 -8.70 -12.99
N VAL A 117 -1.21 -8.25 -11.98
CA VAL A 117 -1.76 -8.01 -10.64
C VAL A 117 -1.34 -6.62 -10.17
N ALA A 118 -2.34 -5.80 -9.82
CA ALA A 118 -2.12 -4.54 -9.14
C ALA A 118 -2.29 -4.74 -7.63
N VAL A 119 -1.31 -4.34 -6.83
CA VAL A 119 -1.37 -4.40 -5.36
C VAL A 119 -1.42 -2.98 -4.82
N LEU A 120 -2.53 -2.62 -4.19
CA LEU A 120 -2.75 -1.29 -3.60
C LEU A 120 -2.36 -1.32 -2.12
N ILE A 121 -1.43 -0.44 -1.74
CA ILE A 121 -0.87 -0.30 -0.39
C ILE A 121 -1.32 1.05 0.18
N PRO A 122 -2.13 1.08 1.27
CA PRO A 122 -2.61 2.32 1.88
C PRO A 122 -1.53 3.06 2.67
N GLY A 123 -1.83 4.31 3.05
CA GLY A 123 -0.98 5.17 3.86
C GLY A 123 -1.21 5.08 5.36
N VAL A 124 -0.80 6.14 6.07
CA VAL A 124 -0.93 6.29 7.54
C VAL A 124 -2.39 6.14 8.01
N ASP A 125 -2.56 5.84 9.28
CA ASP A 125 -3.86 5.76 9.98
C ASP A 125 -4.85 4.74 9.38
N THR A 126 -4.42 3.87 8.46
CA THR A 126 -5.31 2.89 7.85
C THR A 126 -5.36 1.63 8.69
N THR A 127 -6.52 1.34 9.24
CA THR A 127 -6.83 0.12 9.99
C THR A 127 -7.81 -0.77 9.23
N LEU A 128 -7.97 -2.02 9.68
CA LEU A 128 -8.98 -2.93 9.13
C LEU A 128 -10.40 -2.38 9.28
N ALA A 129 -10.67 -1.61 10.34
CA ALA A 129 -11.95 -0.93 10.53
C ALA A 129 -12.23 0.12 9.43
N ASP A 130 -11.20 0.66 8.80
CA ASP A 130 -11.30 1.67 7.74
C ASP A 130 -11.28 1.08 6.33
N PHE A 131 -11.12 -0.25 6.22
CA PHE A 131 -10.89 -0.94 4.94
C PHE A 131 -11.94 -0.65 3.86
N ASP A 132 -13.22 -0.53 4.25
CA ASP A 132 -14.34 -0.20 3.35
C ASP A 132 -14.96 1.17 3.61
N ARG A 133 -14.94 1.65 4.86
CA ARG A 133 -15.56 2.94 5.18
C ARG A 133 -14.62 4.12 5.00
N GLY A 134 -13.31 3.87 5.01
CA GLY A 134 -12.25 4.85 4.96
C GLY A 134 -12.02 5.62 6.26
N LEU A 135 -10.82 6.12 6.43
CA LEU A 135 -10.41 6.94 7.56
C LEU A 135 -11.37 8.11 7.76
N GLY A 136 -11.91 8.24 9.00
CA GLY A 136 -12.90 9.25 9.34
C GLY A 136 -14.25 9.05 8.66
N GLY A 137 -14.58 7.86 8.18
CA GLY A 137 -15.82 7.56 7.47
C GLY A 137 -15.87 8.13 6.04
N VAL A 138 -14.73 8.40 5.43
CA VAL A 138 -14.62 8.97 4.08
C VAL A 138 -14.29 7.87 3.07
N PRO A 139 -15.25 7.37 2.26
CA PRO A 139 -15.08 6.17 1.42
C PRO A 139 -13.91 6.24 0.44
N ARG A 140 -13.58 7.42 -0.11
CA ARG A 140 -12.43 7.58 -1.03
C ARG A 140 -11.06 7.29 -0.37
N ARG A 141 -11.01 7.22 0.97
CA ARG A 141 -9.81 6.84 1.75
C ARG A 141 -9.72 5.34 2.02
N ALA A 142 -10.77 4.59 1.71
CA ALA A 142 -10.88 3.17 1.95
C ALA A 142 -10.10 2.35 0.93
N PRO A 143 -9.14 1.50 1.34
CA PRO A 143 -8.38 0.66 0.40
C PRO A 143 -9.27 -0.22 -0.47
N GLY A 144 -10.31 -0.84 0.12
CA GLY A 144 -11.26 -1.67 -0.63
C GLY A 144 -12.05 -0.89 -1.67
N VAL A 145 -12.47 0.36 -1.36
CA VAL A 145 -13.18 1.22 -2.33
C VAL A 145 -12.26 1.63 -3.48
N GLN A 146 -11.03 2.02 -3.17
CA GLN A 146 -10.03 2.40 -4.17
C GLN A 146 -9.67 1.23 -5.10
N ALA A 147 -9.50 0.03 -4.54
CA ALA A 147 -9.20 -1.17 -5.31
C ALA A 147 -10.37 -1.55 -6.23
N ARG A 148 -11.61 -1.46 -5.76
CA ARG A 148 -12.80 -1.68 -6.60
C ARG A 148 -12.88 -0.68 -7.75
N ALA A 149 -12.63 0.60 -7.49
CA ALA A 149 -12.63 1.63 -8.54
C ALA A 149 -11.59 1.35 -9.63
N LEU A 150 -10.40 0.87 -9.26
CA LEU A 150 -9.38 0.46 -10.22
C LEU A 150 -9.78 -0.82 -10.96
N HIS A 151 -10.28 -1.83 -10.26
CA HIS A 151 -10.72 -3.09 -10.85
C HIS A 151 -11.83 -2.87 -11.88
N ASP A 152 -12.81 -2.02 -11.60
CA ASP A 152 -13.93 -1.74 -12.49
C ASP A 152 -13.48 -1.16 -13.84
N LEU A 153 -12.40 -0.38 -13.85
CA LEU A 153 -11.78 0.10 -15.08
C LEU A 153 -11.01 -0.98 -15.83
N LEU A 154 -10.32 -1.85 -15.10
CA LEU A 154 -9.47 -2.90 -15.67
C LEU A 154 -10.31 -4.06 -16.21
N ALA A 155 -11.33 -4.50 -15.50
CA ALA A 155 -12.18 -5.64 -15.87
C ALA A 155 -12.81 -5.48 -17.26
N LYS A 156 -13.16 -4.25 -17.64
CA LYS A 156 -13.73 -3.93 -18.95
C LYS A 156 -12.75 -4.06 -20.12
N ARG A 157 -11.44 -4.04 -19.84
CA ARG A 157 -10.37 -3.96 -20.85
C ARG A 157 -9.46 -5.17 -20.86
N ALA A 158 -9.27 -5.81 -19.71
CA ALA A 158 -8.35 -6.92 -19.52
C ALA A 158 -8.87 -7.89 -18.45
N PRO A 159 -9.68 -8.89 -18.81
CA PRO A 159 -10.28 -9.83 -17.88
C PRO A 159 -9.25 -10.69 -17.10
N HIS A 160 -8.01 -10.78 -17.59
CA HIS A 160 -6.90 -11.47 -16.93
C HIS A 160 -6.06 -10.55 -16.04
N THR A 161 -6.69 -9.56 -15.42
CA THR A 161 -6.07 -8.67 -14.45
C THR A 161 -6.78 -8.80 -13.10
N ALA A 162 -6.02 -8.91 -12.02
CA ALA A 162 -6.56 -8.85 -10.67
C ALA A 162 -6.05 -7.60 -9.95
N VAL A 163 -6.84 -7.11 -9.00
CA VAL A 163 -6.46 -6.03 -8.09
C VAL A 163 -6.52 -6.55 -6.66
N ILE A 164 -5.51 -6.25 -5.86
CA ILE A 164 -5.44 -6.63 -4.46
C ILE A 164 -5.40 -5.37 -3.60
N ALA A 165 -6.40 -5.19 -2.74
CA ALA A 165 -6.33 -4.22 -1.65
C ALA A 165 -5.53 -4.86 -0.52
N TRP A 166 -4.28 -4.42 -0.30
CA TRP A 166 -3.35 -5.04 0.63
C TRP A 166 -3.13 -4.16 1.86
N LEU A 167 -3.66 -4.56 3.00
CA LEU A 167 -3.39 -4.02 4.33
C LEU A 167 -2.64 -5.10 5.13
N GLY A 168 -1.36 -5.30 4.81
CA GLY A 168 -0.52 -6.35 5.41
C GLY A 168 0.55 -5.82 6.36
N TYR A 169 0.48 -4.55 6.76
CA TYR A 169 1.43 -3.94 7.67
C TYR A 169 0.71 -3.05 8.69
N ASP A 170 1.38 -2.77 9.78
CA ASP A 170 0.96 -1.86 10.83
C ASP A 170 1.33 -0.43 10.40
N ALA A 171 0.36 0.30 9.85
CA ALA A 171 0.56 1.66 9.37
C ALA A 171 0.87 2.61 10.54
N PRO A 172 1.76 3.60 10.38
CA PRO A 172 2.00 4.56 11.45
C PRO A 172 0.76 5.39 11.74
N GLU A 173 0.54 5.65 13.03
CA GLU A 173 -0.56 6.51 13.51
C GLU A 173 -0.18 7.99 13.36
N GLY A 174 -1.03 8.74 12.65
CA GLY A 174 -0.85 10.17 12.41
C GLY A 174 0.40 10.52 11.60
N ILE A 175 0.69 11.81 11.53
CA ILE A 175 1.86 12.38 10.86
C ILE A 175 3.02 12.67 11.85
N GLY A 176 3.10 11.91 12.94
CA GLY A 176 4.12 12.04 13.97
C GLY A 176 5.47 11.43 13.60
N LEU A 177 6.31 11.19 14.64
CA LEU A 177 7.66 10.67 14.47
C LEU A 177 7.69 9.30 13.76
N ALA A 178 6.72 8.42 14.03
CA ALA A 178 6.63 7.11 13.38
C ALA A 178 6.45 7.24 11.86
N ALA A 179 5.64 8.19 11.39
CA ALA A 179 5.45 8.48 9.97
C ALA A 179 6.63 9.26 9.35
N ALA A 180 7.47 9.90 10.17
CA ALA A 180 8.67 10.59 9.72
C ALA A 180 9.90 9.68 9.56
N THR A 181 9.76 8.37 9.87
CA THR A 181 10.81 7.36 9.77
C THR A 181 10.39 6.22 8.84
N GLU A 182 11.38 5.42 8.40
CA GLU A 182 11.15 4.26 7.55
C GLU A 182 10.89 2.95 8.33
N GLY A 183 10.86 2.96 9.67
CA GLY A 183 10.76 1.73 10.48
C GLY A 183 9.56 0.88 10.10
N ARG A 184 8.34 1.42 10.22
CA ARG A 184 7.09 0.74 9.84
C ARG A 184 7.05 0.39 8.34
N ALA A 185 7.66 1.22 7.49
CA ALA A 185 7.72 0.94 6.06
C ALA A 185 8.65 -0.24 5.74
N ARG A 186 9.76 -0.42 6.46
CA ARG A 186 10.66 -1.58 6.31
C ARG A 186 9.97 -2.88 6.73
N ASP A 187 9.25 -2.87 7.83
CA ASP A 187 8.47 -4.02 8.29
C ASP A 187 7.37 -4.35 7.26
N GLY A 188 6.66 -3.33 6.77
CA GLY A 188 5.68 -3.48 5.71
C GLY A 188 6.27 -3.99 4.40
N ALA A 189 7.44 -3.51 4.01
CA ALA A 189 8.13 -3.95 2.81
C ALA A 189 8.55 -5.42 2.91
N ALA A 190 9.05 -5.88 4.05
CA ALA A 190 9.39 -7.29 4.27
C ALA A 190 8.15 -8.18 4.15
N ALA A 191 7.02 -7.78 4.75
CA ALA A 191 5.75 -8.49 4.65
C ALA A 191 5.23 -8.51 3.20
N LEU A 192 5.30 -7.39 2.48
CA LEU A 192 4.88 -7.28 1.08
C LEU A 192 5.78 -8.12 0.16
N THR A 193 7.08 -8.14 0.41
CA THR A 193 8.04 -8.96 -0.36
C THR A 193 7.71 -10.45 -0.23
N THR A 194 7.47 -10.93 0.98
CA THR A 194 7.03 -12.31 1.24
C THR A 194 5.70 -12.59 0.52
N PHE A 195 4.73 -11.70 0.67
CA PHE A 195 3.41 -11.82 0.04
C PHE A 195 3.51 -11.96 -1.50
N VAL A 196 4.30 -11.11 -2.16
CA VAL A 196 4.45 -11.13 -3.62
C VAL A 196 5.15 -12.41 -4.08
N ARG A 197 6.26 -12.79 -3.44
CA ARG A 197 7.01 -14.00 -3.79
C ARG A 197 6.19 -15.28 -3.65
N ASP A 198 5.42 -15.39 -2.56
CA ASP A 198 4.70 -16.62 -2.25
C ASP A 198 3.40 -16.77 -3.05
N LEU A 199 2.71 -15.65 -3.32
CA LEU A 199 1.36 -15.69 -3.89
C LEU A 199 1.26 -15.20 -5.34
N LEU A 200 2.27 -14.50 -5.84
CA LEU A 200 2.23 -13.91 -7.18
C LEU A 200 3.40 -14.34 -8.09
N PRO A 201 3.92 -15.57 -7.99
CA PRO A 201 5.04 -16.00 -8.82
C PRO A 201 4.67 -15.95 -10.31
N GLY A 202 5.60 -15.42 -11.13
CA GLY A 202 5.43 -15.36 -12.58
C GLY A 202 4.36 -14.40 -13.09
N LYS A 203 3.79 -13.54 -12.22
CA LYS A 203 2.83 -12.50 -12.61
C LYS A 203 3.53 -11.17 -12.81
N HIS A 204 3.01 -10.34 -13.72
CA HIS A 204 3.44 -8.95 -13.82
C HIS A 204 2.79 -8.16 -12.68
N VAL A 205 3.59 -7.76 -11.71
CA VAL A 205 3.11 -7.04 -10.52
C VAL A 205 3.32 -5.54 -10.69
N THR A 206 2.26 -4.77 -10.42
CA THR A 206 2.31 -3.31 -10.24
C THR A 206 2.01 -3.00 -8.78
N LEU A 207 2.97 -2.42 -8.06
CA LEU A 207 2.75 -1.93 -6.70
C LEU A 207 2.25 -0.50 -6.75
N ILE A 208 1.13 -0.23 -6.08
CA ILE A 208 0.49 1.10 -6.05
C ILE A 208 0.47 1.57 -4.60
N GLY A 209 1.39 2.47 -4.25
CA GLY A 209 1.46 3.03 -2.91
C GLY A 209 0.75 4.39 -2.83
N HIS A 210 -0.13 4.56 -1.86
CA HIS A 210 -0.69 5.85 -1.50
C HIS A 210 0.01 6.41 -0.27
N SER A 211 0.42 7.67 -0.32
CA SER A 211 1.04 8.35 0.81
C SER A 211 2.24 7.55 1.38
N TYR A 212 2.26 7.22 2.67
CA TYR A 212 3.26 6.39 3.33
C TYR A 212 3.40 4.99 2.70
N GLY A 213 2.31 4.41 2.17
CA GLY A 213 2.34 3.15 1.45
C GLY A 213 3.25 3.15 0.22
N SER A 214 3.59 4.34 -0.32
CA SER A 214 4.58 4.46 -1.40
C SER A 214 6.00 4.09 -0.95
N ILE A 215 6.32 4.31 0.34
CA ILE A 215 7.63 3.93 0.91
C ILE A 215 7.69 2.40 1.05
N VAL A 216 6.60 1.78 1.52
CA VAL A 216 6.47 0.32 1.58
C VAL A 216 6.66 -0.30 0.20
N ALA A 217 5.96 0.24 -0.82
CA ALA A 217 6.05 -0.21 -2.19
C ALA A 217 7.47 -0.08 -2.77
N GLY A 218 8.12 1.08 -2.57
CA GLY A 218 9.47 1.34 -3.04
C GLY A 218 10.51 0.42 -2.40
N LEU A 219 10.46 0.28 -1.08
CA LEU A 219 11.39 -0.60 -0.36
C LEU A 219 11.22 -2.08 -0.74
N ALA A 220 9.97 -2.55 -0.94
CA ALA A 220 9.71 -3.92 -1.37
C ALA A 220 10.18 -4.17 -2.82
N ALA A 221 9.98 -3.21 -3.73
CA ALA A 221 10.33 -3.37 -5.14
C ALA A 221 11.83 -3.62 -5.39
N LYS A 222 12.71 -3.17 -4.50
CA LYS A 222 14.16 -3.39 -4.61
C LYS A 222 14.53 -4.88 -4.69
N ASP A 223 13.76 -5.71 -4.02
CA ASP A 223 14.02 -7.14 -3.86
C ASP A 223 13.07 -8.02 -4.69
N LEU A 224 12.20 -7.42 -5.52
CA LEU A 224 11.14 -8.10 -6.26
C LEU A 224 11.31 -7.92 -7.79
N PRO A 225 12.01 -8.81 -8.47
CA PRO A 225 12.15 -8.75 -9.93
C PRO A 225 10.80 -8.92 -10.67
N GLU A 226 9.78 -9.46 -10.03
CA GLU A 226 8.41 -9.57 -10.56
C GLU A 226 7.69 -8.23 -10.65
N VAL A 227 8.17 -7.22 -9.92
CA VAL A 227 7.59 -5.87 -9.93
C VAL A 227 8.09 -5.12 -11.17
N ALA A 228 7.20 -4.96 -12.13
CA ALA A 228 7.47 -4.21 -13.34
C ALA A 228 7.29 -2.69 -13.15
N ASP A 229 6.35 -2.31 -12.29
CA ASP A 229 5.95 -0.92 -12.09
C ASP A 229 5.70 -0.61 -10.61
N VAL A 230 6.17 0.55 -10.17
CA VAL A 230 5.83 1.17 -8.89
C VAL A 230 5.09 2.47 -9.18
N VAL A 231 3.86 2.55 -8.75
CA VAL A 231 3.02 3.76 -8.83
C VAL A 231 2.98 4.41 -7.47
N THR A 232 3.25 5.70 -7.40
CA THR A 232 3.23 6.49 -6.16
C THR A 232 2.20 7.62 -6.25
N LEU A 233 1.30 7.67 -5.28
CA LEU A 233 0.21 8.63 -5.22
C LEU A 233 0.36 9.49 -3.97
N GLY A 234 0.66 10.78 -4.12
CA GLY A 234 0.89 11.67 -3.00
C GLY A 234 2.04 11.22 -2.09
N ALA A 235 3.14 10.73 -2.66
CA ALA A 235 4.26 10.18 -1.91
C ALA A 235 5.12 11.25 -1.27
N PRO A 236 5.49 11.13 0.03
CA PRO A 236 6.47 12.00 0.66
C PRO A 236 7.92 11.64 0.27
N GLY A 237 8.16 10.39 -0.06
CA GLY A 237 9.36 9.70 -0.53
C GLY A 237 9.01 8.25 -0.80
N ILE A 238 9.96 7.42 -1.24
CA ILE A 238 9.75 5.97 -1.49
C ILE A 238 10.90 5.09 -0.96
N GLY A 239 11.69 5.58 -0.02
CA GLY A 239 12.79 4.82 0.58
C GLY A 239 14.05 4.74 -0.27
N VAL A 240 14.07 5.36 -1.47
CA VAL A 240 15.22 5.54 -2.35
C VAL A 240 15.27 6.97 -2.87
N ASP A 241 16.41 7.40 -3.40
CA ASP A 241 16.61 8.74 -3.92
C ASP A 241 16.60 8.81 -5.46
N ARG A 242 16.58 7.64 -6.13
CA ARG A 242 16.56 7.49 -7.59
C ARG A 242 15.77 6.26 -8.02
N ALA A 243 15.11 6.35 -9.17
CA ALA A 243 14.32 5.25 -9.73
C ALA A 243 15.16 4.02 -10.11
N ASP A 244 16.43 4.21 -10.51
CA ASP A 244 17.33 3.11 -10.88
C ASP A 244 17.76 2.22 -9.70
N GLU A 245 17.50 2.64 -8.46
CA GLU A 245 17.71 1.83 -7.25
C GLU A 245 16.64 0.75 -7.02
N LEU A 246 15.57 0.71 -7.84
CA LEU A 246 14.44 -0.21 -7.67
C LEU A 246 14.53 -1.47 -8.54
N GLY A 247 15.71 -1.99 -8.79
CA GLY A 247 15.87 -3.29 -9.44
C GLY A 247 15.33 -3.40 -10.87
N GLY A 248 15.11 -2.24 -11.56
CA GLY A 248 14.59 -2.21 -12.92
C GLY A 248 13.09 -1.90 -13.02
N ALA A 249 12.35 -1.83 -11.91
CA ALA A 249 10.97 -1.39 -11.90
C ALA A 249 10.85 0.06 -12.38
N ARG A 250 9.86 0.34 -13.23
CA ARG A 250 9.54 1.72 -13.64
C ARG A 250 8.80 2.42 -12.51
N VAL A 251 9.16 3.68 -12.26
CA VAL A 251 8.48 4.50 -11.26
C VAL A 251 7.56 5.48 -11.94
N TRP A 252 6.31 5.51 -11.50
CA TRP A 252 5.27 6.43 -11.95
C TRP A 252 4.78 7.24 -10.75
N SER A 253 4.66 8.55 -10.88
CA SER A 253 4.34 9.38 -9.73
C SER A 253 3.27 10.43 -10.04
N ALA A 254 2.27 10.51 -9.17
CA ALA A 254 1.28 11.57 -9.14
C ALA A 254 1.42 12.40 -7.85
N LEU A 255 1.52 13.71 -7.99
CA LEU A 255 1.50 14.65 -6.87
C LEU A 255 0.71 15.91 -7.27
N ALA A 256 -0.55 15.97 -6.87
CA ALA A 256 -1.44 17.07 -7.21
C ALA A 256 -0.94 18.41 -6.63
N PRO A 257 -1.14 19.53 -7.33
CA PRO A 257 -0.76 20.85 -6.82
C PRO A 257 -1.40 21.20 -5.47
N THR A 258 -2.61 20.69 -5.22
CA THR A 258 -3.40 20.88 -4.00
C THR A 258 -3.06 19.93 -2.87
N ASP A 259 -2.18 18.95 -3.10
CA ASP A 259 -1.81 17.95 -2.10
C ASP A 259 -0.86 18.56 -1.05
N TRP A 260 -1.24 18.44 0.23
CA TRP A 260 -0.47 18.95 1.36
C TRP A 260 0.89 18.27 1.55
N ILE A 261 1.08 17.06 1.03
CA ILE A 261 2.36 16.33 1.03
C ILE A 261 3.49 17.17 0.38
N ARG A 262 3.16 18.06 -0.53
CA ARG A 262 4.13 18.99 -1.14
C ARG A 262 4.90 19.84 -0.12
N ARG A 263 4.33 20.02 1.09
CA ARG A 263 4.92 20.81 2.18
C ARG A 263 5.86 19.99 3.06
N ILE A 264 5.89 18.66 2.92
CA ILE A 264 6.78 17.78 3.69
C ILE A 264 8.22 18.00 3.20
N PRO A 265 9.19 18.32 4.08
CA PRO A 265 10.58 18.48 3.69
C PRO A 265 11.17 17.19 3.10
N GLN A 266 11.96 17.33 2.02
CA GLN A 266 12.66 16.23 1.36
C GLN A 266 14.09 16.10 1.91
N VAL A 267 14.20 15.80 3.19
CA VAL A 267 15.49 15.64 3.87
C VAL A 267 15.57 14.29 4.55
N ARG A 268 16.77 13.70 4.56
CA ARG A 268 17.07 12.50 5.35
C ARG A 268 18.27 12.82 6.22
N VAL A 269 18.03 12.96 7.53
CA VAL A 269 19.07 13.31 8.52
C VAL A 269 18.89 12.40 9.73
N LEU A 270 19.96 11.69 10.11
CA LEU A 270 20.00 10.83 11.30
C LEU A 270 18.81 9.83 11.42
N GLY A 271 18.39 9.25 10.31
CA GLY A 271 17.26 8.31 10.26
C GLY A 271 15.88 8.96 10.25
N LEU A 272 15.79 10.29 10.29
CA LEU A 272 14.57 11.05 10.09
C LEU A 272 14.45 11.48 8.63
N GLY A 273 13.22 11.42 8.09
CA GLY A 273 12.92 11.79 6.72
C GLY A 273 12.80 10.59 5.80
N LEU A 274 12.05 10.77 4.73
CA LEU A 274 11.56 9.71 3.85
C LEU A 274 12.26 9.72 2.47
N GLY A 275 13.36 10.46 2.37
CA GLY A 275 14.15 10.56 1.16
C GLY A 275 13.59 11.53 0.12
N ARG A 276 14.07 11.38 -1.09
CA ARG A 276 13.70 12.24 -2.22
C ARG A 276 12.31 11.85 -2.73
N ARG A 277 11.53 12.86 -3.08
CA ARG A 277 10.19 12.66 -3.62
C ARG A 277 10.29 12.21 -5.09
N PRO A 278 9.50 11.20 -5.54
CA PRO A 278 9.57 10.71 -6.92
C PRO A 278 9.28 11.77 -7.98
N THR A 279 8.50 12.81 -7.65
CA THR A 279 8.24 13.96 -8.54
C THR A 279 9.35 15.01 -8.56
N SER A 280 10.46 14.80 -7.84
CA SER A 280 11.58 15.74 -7.86
C SER A 280 12.41 15.60 -9.12
N PRO A 281 12.95 16.70 -9.67
CA PRO A 281 13.87 16.65 -10.81
C PRO A 281 15.01 15.67 -10.60
N GLY A 282 15.34 14.89 -11.63
CA GLY A 282 16.43 13.90 -11.58
C GLY A 282 16.18 12.66 -10.71
N PHE A 283 14.95 12.42 -10.18
CA PHE A 283 14.59 11.16 -9.56
C PHE A 283 14.46 10.05 -10.61
N GLY A 284 13.98 10.36 -11.81
CA GLY A 284 13.81 9.41 -12.91
C GLY A 284 12.45 8.74 -12.99
N ALA A 285 11.44 9.25 -12.28
CA ALA A 285 10.06 8.78 -12.39
C ALA A 285 9.34 9.38 -13.60
N TYR A 286 8.32 8.67 -14.10
CA TYR A 286 7.37 9.17 -15.09
C TYR A 286 6.23 9.91 -14.39
N ALA A 287 5.84 11.06 -14.90
CA ALA A 287 4.73 11.83 -14.34
C ALA A 287 3.37 11.22 -14.71
N LEU A 288 2.49 11.12 -13.74
CA LEU A 288 1.08 10.80 -13.98
C LEU A 288 0.23 12.07 -13.89
N PRO A 289 -0.85 12.17 -14.72
CA PRO A 289 -1.72 13.33 -14.71
C PRO A 289 -2.47 13.45 -13.37
N THR A 290 -2.70 14.69 -12.94
CA THR A 290 -3.39 15.01 -11.70
C THR A 290 -4.57 15.97 -11.91
N ASP A 291 -5.06 16.08 -13.14
CA ASP A 291 -6.21 16.92 -13.45
C ASP A 291 -7.45 16.42 -12.71
N GLY A 292 -8.13 17.32 -12.02
CA GLY A 292 -9.30 17.00 -11.20
C GLY A 292 -8.99 16.30 -9.86
N VAL A 293 -7.71 16.16 -9.49
CA VAL A 293 -7.31 15.67 -8.16
C VAL A 293 -7.34 16.83 -7.16
N ALA A 294 -8.38 16.88 -6.32
CA ALA A 294 -8.63 18.01 -5.43
C ALA A 294 -7.81 17.97 -4.12
N GLY A 295 -6.95 16.97 -3.90
CA GLY A 295 -6.13 16.83 -2.70
C GLY A 295 -5.63 15.40 -2.49
N HIS A 296 -5.07 15.15 -1.31
CA HIS A 296 -4.31 13.94 -0.97
C HIS A 296 -5.08 12.62 -1.18
N ASP A 297 -6.39 12.61 -0.99
CA ASP A 297 -7.21 11.39 -1.02
C ASP A 297 -7.96 11.20 -2.37
N PHE A 298 -7.68 12.01 -3.40
CA PHE A 298 -8.51 12.07 -4.61
C PHE A 298 -7.90 11.36 -5.84
N TYR A 299 -6.74 10.74 -5.71
CA TYR A 299 -6.03 10.11 -6.84
C TYR A 299 -6.82 8.97 -7.48
N LEU A 300 -7.47 8.12 -6.66
CA LEU A 300 -8.18 6.93 -7.11
C LEU A 300 -9.71 7.08 -7.08
N VAL A 301 -10.20 8.31 -7.08
CA VAL A 301 -11.65 8.57 -7.18
C VAL A 301 -12.14 8.26 -8.60
N PRO A 302 -13.29 7.59 -8.78
CA PRO A 302 -13.88 7.36 -10.08
C PRO A 302 -13.95 8.63 -10.93
N GLY A 303 -13.49 8.55 -12.18
CA GLY A 303 -13.44 9.70 -13.10
C GLY A 303 -12.17 10.55 -13.01
N SER A 304 -11.27 10.36 -12.04
CA SER A 304 -10.00 11.10 -12.00
C SER A 304 -9.09 10.73 -13.19
N SER A 305 -8.27 11.68 -13.62
CA SER A 305 -7.25 11.43 -14.65
C SER A 305 -6.20 10.44 -14.15
N THR A 306 -5.82 10.54 -12.87
CA THR A 306 -4.85 9.65 -12.24
C THR A 306 -5.33 8.20 -12.21
N LEU A 307 -6.57 7.92 -11.83
CA LEU A 307 -7.10 6.55 -11.80
C LEU A 307 -7.06 5.92 -13.21
N ARG A 308 -7.42 6.68 -14.25
CA ARG A 308 -7.32 6.20 -15.66
C ARG A 308 -5.87 5.93 -16.05
N ALA A 309 -4.94 6.78 -15.66
CA ALA A 309 -3.53 6.62 -15.97
C ALA A 309 -2.93 5.42 -15.23
N VAL A 310 -3.26 5.21 -13.96
CA VAL A 310 -2.87 4.03 -13.17
C VAL A 310 -3.39 2.74 -13.84
N ALA A 311 -4.65 2.71 -14.27
CA ALA A 311 -5.17 1.58 -15.03
C ALA A 311 -4.37 1.35 -16.33
N GLY A 312 -3.95 2.41 -17.02
CA GLY A 312 -3.08 2.34 -18.18
C GLY A 312 -1.70 1.72 -17.87
N VAL A 313 -1.10 2.08 -16.74
CA VAL A 313 0.18 1.48 -16.28
C VAL A 313 0.02 -0.01 -16.05
N VAL A 314 -0.99 -0.45 -15.31
CA VAL A 314 -1.27 -1.86 -15.04
C VAL A 314 -1.47 -2.65 -16.34
N LEU A 315 -2.12 -2.06 -17.34
CA LEU A 315 -2.36 -2.69 -18.64
C LEU A 315 -1.12 -2.75 -19.52
N SER A 316 -0.22 -1.78 -19.42
CA SER A 316 0.94 -1.68 -20.33
C SER A 316 1.97 -2.77 -20.16
N GLY A 317 2.13 -3.35 -18.96
CA GLY A 317 2.87 -4.59 -18.60
C GLY A 317 4.19 -4.91 -19.31
N GLY A 318 4.86 -3.92 -19.94
CA GLY A 318 6.07 -4.14 -20.73
C GLY A 318 6.63 -2.85 -21.32
N PRO A 319 7.84 -2.88 -21.91
CA PRO A 319 8.45 -1.72 -22.50
C PRO A 319 7.62 -1.24 -23.70
N ARG A 320 7.11 0.00 -23.62
CA ARG A 320 6.56 0.69 -24.77
C ARG A 320 7.46 1.87 -25.14
N HIS A 321 7.68 2.06 -26.44
CA HIS A 321 8.47 3.16 -27.00
C HIS A 321 7.81 4.55 -26.82
N ASP A 322 6.56 4.62 -26.33
CA ASP A 322 5.76 5.86 -26.24
C ASP A 322 5.48 6.25 -24.78
N LEU A 323 6.48 6.16 -23.89
CA LEU A 323 6.31 6.58 -22.50
C LEU A 323 6.33 8.12 -22.40
N PRO A 324 5.47 8.75 -21.55
CA PRO A 324 5.59 10.16 -21.24
C PRO A 324 6.98 10.49 -20.73
N GLY A 325 7.44 11.73 -20.96
CA GLY A 325 8.78 12.15 -20.53
C GLY A 325 9.01 11.91 -19.03
N ARG A 326 10.24 11.55 -18.69
CA ARG A 326 10.66 11.48 -17.28
C ARG A 326 10.61 12.87 -16.67
N VAL A 327 10.36 12.95 -15.38
CA VAL A 327 10.50 14.21 -14.63
C VAL A 327 11.96 14.64 -14.72
N SER A 328 12.23 15.69 -15.47
CA SER A 328 13.55 16.29 -15.70
C SER A 328 13.98 17.20 -14.55
#